data_419b852bf525b64b7796d4e9e9f13184
#
_entry.id   419b852bf525b64b7796d4e9e9f13184
#
_cell.length_a   1.000
_cell.length_b   1.000
_cell.length_c   1.000
_cell.angle_alpha   90.00
_cell.angle_beta   90.00
_cell.angle_gamma   90.00
#
_symmetry.space_group_name_H-M   'P 1'
#
loop_
_entity.id
_entity.type
_entity.pdbx_description
1 polymer ?
#
loop_
_entity_poly.entity_id
_entity_poly.type
_entity_poly.pdbx_seq_one_letter_code
_entity_poly.pdbx_strand_id
1 'polypeptide(L)'
;MTNRLPAHGKGIHIFCFIAVVFLLILSCGCTQSPAGSPPAQATQAASTSVVTVTQPDSSHIQIAYPGSVETDKLVELEITVTDSNGRVTTQSMGSRLATTPIRYGSSHTFTGSFDGKDRVFVTGYFSDGSQKPIIDTTL
;
A
#
# COMPACT_ATOMS: atom_id res chain seq x y z
N MET A 1 -24.47 -25.80 64.72
CA MET A 1 -24.38 -24.37 64.43
C MET A 1 -22.92 -23.95 64.62
N THR A 2 -22.13 -23.90 63.53
CA THR A 2 -20.72 -23.46 63.58
C THR A 2 -20.50 -22.47 62.43
N ASN A 3 -20.51 -21.18 62.78
CA ASN A 3 -20.17 -20.08 61.93
C ASN A 3 -18.65 -20.10 61.59
N ARG A 4 -18.28 -20.26 60.32
CA ARG A 4 -16.92 -19.96 59.84
C ARG A 4 -16.90 -18.59 59.22
N LEU A 5 -16.14 -17.68 59.84
CA LEU A 5 -15.77 -16.38 59.26
C LEU A 5 -14.84 -16.55 58.07
N PRO A 6 -14.98 -15.77 56.98
CA PRO A 6 -14.05 -15.76 55.89
C PRO A 6 -12.81 -14.89 56.23
N ALA A 7 -11.63 -15.43 55.96
CA ALA A 7 -10.37 -14.72 56.11
C ALA A 7 -10.23 -13.62 55.01
N HIS A 8 -10.42 -12.34 55.41
CA HIS A 8 -10.06 -11.16 54.64
C HIS A 8 -8.63 -10.77 55.00
N GLY A 9 -7.70 -10.79 54.09
CA GLY A 9 -6.39 -10.27 54.44
C GLY A 9 -5.26 -10.24 53.41
N LYS A 10 -5.43 -10.70 52.16
CA LYS A 10 -4.29 -10.68 51.22
C LYS A 10 -4.55 -9.97 49.86
N GLY A 11 -5.78 -9.56 49.58
CA GLY A 11 -6.13 -8.93 48.29
C GLY A 11 -5.91 -7.41 48.20
N ILE A 12 -5.94 -6.72 49.33
CA ILE A 12 -5.93 -5.25 49.40
C ILE A 12 -4.57 -4.65 48.96
N HIS A 13 -3.45 -5.30 49.32
CA HIS A 13 -2.13 -4.78 48.99
C HIS A 13 -1.78 -4.91 47.51
N ILE A 14 -2.30 -5.92 46.81
CA ILE A 14 -2.07 -6.11 45.37
C ILE A 14 -2.85 -5.07 44.56
N PHE A 15 -4.07 -4.73 44.98
CA PHE A 15 -4.86 -3.70 44.29
C PHE A 15 -4.27 -2.30 44.41
N CYS A 16 -3.70 -1.94 45.58
CA CYS A 16 -3.03 -0.66 45.75
C CYS A 16 -1.76 -0.54 44.89
N PHE A 17 -0.99 -1.62 44.70
CA PHE A 17 0.22 -1.58 43.86
C PHE A 17 -0.12 -1.38 42.38
N ILE A 18 -1.18 -2.05 41.88
CA ILE A 18 -1.61 -1.91 40.48
C ILE A 18 -2.14 -0.48 40.23
N ALA A 19 -2.86 0.11 41.18
CA ALA A 19 -3.37 1.47 41.04
C ALA A 19 -2.25 2.53 41.01
N VAL A 20 -1.18 2.35 41.79
CA VAL A 20 -0.04 3.29 41.81
C VAL A 20 0.79 3.17 40.51
N VAL A 21 0.97 1.97 40.00
CA VAL A 21 1.69 1.77 38.73
C VAL A 21 0.90 2.34 37.54
N PHE A 22 -0.45 2.25 37.58
CA PHE A 22 -1.28 2.83 36.53
C PHE A 22 -1.29 4.37 36.55
N LEU A 23 -1.13 4.99 37.72
CA LEU A 23 -1.10 6.46 37.85
C LEU A 23 0.20 7.08 37.34
N LEU A 24 1.30 6.32 37.34
CA LEU A 24 2.60 6.80 36.88
C LEU A 24 2.78 6.77 35.35
N ILE A 25 1.92 6.06 34.63
CA ILE A 25 1.99 5.93 33.16
C ILE A 25 1.20 7.07 32.45
N LEU A 26 0.33 7.80 33.15
CA LEU A 26 -0.50 8.88 32.56
C LEU A 26 0.19 10.25 32.52
N SER A 27 1.46 10.38 32.90
CA SER A 27 2.17 11.66 32.85
C SER A 27 3.10 11.83 31.65
N CYS A 28 2.94 11.00 30.59
CA CYS A 28 3.62 11.25 29.32
C CYS A 28 2.86 12.34 28.56
N GLY A 29 3.32 13.58 28.72
CA GLY A 29 2.70 14.79 28.19
C GLY A 29 2.43 14.70 26.69
N CYS A 30 1.15 14.90 26.34
CA CYS A 30 0.79 15.35 25.02
C CYS A 30 1.34 16.75 24.79
N THR A 31 2.48 16.88 24.13
CA THR A 31 2.79 18.12 23.42
C THR A 31 1.76 18.24 22.30
N GLN A 32 0.75 19.08 22.50
CA GLN A 32 -0.12 19.51 21.41
C GLN A 32 0.75 20.28 20.42
N SER A 33 1.10 19.62 19.31
CA SER A 33 1.53 20.31 18.11
C SER A 33 0.37 21.19 17.62
N PRO A 34 0.63 22.44 17.20
CA PRO A 34 -0.40 23.31 16.62
C PRO A 34 -1.03 22.59 15.42
N ALA A 35 -2.32 22.83 15.22
CA ALA A 35 -3.13 22.28 14.14
C ALA A 35 -2.40 22.42 12.79
N GLY A 36 -1.59 21.40 12.48
CA GLY A 36 -1.00 21.21 11.17
C GLY A 36 -2.06 20.60 10.26
N SER A 37 -2.07 21.07 9.04
CA SER A 37 -2.80 20.52 7.90
C SER A 37 -2.87 19.00 7.97
N PRO A 38 -3.96 18.38 7.46
CA PRO A 38 -4.04 16.92 7.41
C PRO A 38 -2.75 16.38 6.79
N PRO A 39 -2.16 15.31 7.33
CA PRO A 39 -0.91 14.78 6.80
C PRO A 39 -1.14 14.53 5.31
N ALA A 40 -0.36 15.23 4.46
CA ALA A 40 -0.33 14.94 3.04
C ALA A 40 -0.05 13.45 2.94
N GLN A 41 -0.98 12.69 2.36
CA GLN A 41 -0.79 11.27 2.11
C GLN A 41 0.53 11.13 1.37
N ALA A 42 1.48 10.44 1.99
CA ALA A 42 2.76 10.22 1.37
C ALA A 42 2.51 9.45 0.07
N THR A 43 2.81 10.09 -1.07
CA THR A 43 2.71 9.46 -2.38
C THR A 43 3.66 8.27 -2.40
N GLN A 44 3.10 7.08 -2.47
CA GLN A 44 3.88 5.85 -2.63
C GLN A 44 4.22 5.69 -4.10
N ALA A 45 5.46 5.36 -4.39
CA ALA A 45 5.93 5.20 -5.76
C ALA A 45 6.95 4.06 -5.87
N ALA A 46 6.82 3.28 -6.93
CA ALA A 46 7.82 2.33 -7.38
C ALA A 46 8.09 2.53 -8.87
N SER A 47 9.33 2.44 -9.28
CA SER A 47 9.70 2.67 -10.66
C SER A 47 10.85 1.76 -11.11
N THR A 48 10.83 1.45 -12.40
CA THR A 48 11.93 0.84 -13.14
C THR A 48 12.30 1.76 -14.29
N SER A 49 13.31 1.40 -15.08
CA SER A 49 13.62 2.13 -16.32
C SER A 49 12.48 2.12 -17.36
N VAL A 50 11.50 1.24 -17.20
CA VAL A 50 10.42 1.02 -18.17
C VAL A 50 9.09 1.60 -17.69
N VAL A 51 8.75 1.43 -16.41
CA VAL A 51 7.43 1.78 -15.85
C VAL A 51 7.59 2.48 -14.52
N THR A 52 6.76 3.48 -14.28
CA THR A 52 6.59 4.12 -12.99
C THR A 52 5.18 3.82 -12.46
N VAL A 53 5.11 3.36 -11.22
CA VAL A 53 3.86 3.11 -10.49
C VAL A 53 3.80 4.11 -9.36
N THR A 54 2.70 4.85 -9.26
CA THR A 54 2.46 5.81 -8.18
C THR A 54 1.07 5.65 -7.62
N GLN A 55 0.93 5.83 -6.31
CA GLN A 55 -0.35 5.96 -5.63
C GLN A 55 -0.46 7.39 -5.08
N PRO A 56 -1.04 8.32 -5.85
CA PRO A 56 -1.14 9.72 -5.43
C PRO A 56 -2.10 9.92 -4.27
N ASP A 57 -3.09 9.07 -4.13
CA ASP A 57 -4.09 9.10 -3.06
C ASP A 57 -4.72 7.70 -2.85
N SER A 58 -5.62 7.60 -1.87
CA SER A 58 -6.31 6.34 -1.55
C SER A 58 -7.34 5.88 -2.58
N SER A 59 -7.54 6.63 -3.64
CA SER A 59 -8.54 6.33 -4.68
C SER A 59 -7.93 6.04 -6.04
N HIS A 60 -6.63 6.31 -6.20
CA HIS A 60 -5.98 6.22 -7.50
C HIS A 60 -4.61 5.54 -7.43
N ILE A 61 -4.39 4.62 -8.37
CA ILE A 61 -3.04 4.11 -8.71
C ILE A 61 -2.79 4.48 -10.17
N GLN A 62 -1.69 5.17 -10.43
CA GLN A 62 -1.28 5.59 -11.76
C GLN A 62 -0.06 4.80 -12.21
N ILE A 63 -0.15 4.29 -13.45
CA ILE A 63 0.94 3.61 -14.15
C ILE A 63 1.35 4.49 -15.31
N ALA A 64 2.62 4.86 -15.37
CA ALA A 64 3.16 5.65 -16.47
C ALA A 64 4.26 4.86 -17.18
N TYR A 65 4.28 4.95 -18.51
CA TYR A 65 5.30 4.41 -19.38
C TYR A 65 6.15 5.56 -19.93
N PRO A 66 7.27 5.90 -19.27
CA PRO A 66 8.16 6.96 -19.74
C PRO A 66 8.87 6.60 -21.04
N GLY A 67 8.98 5.29 -21.32
CA GLY A 67 9.75 4.77 -22.44
C GLY A 67 11.22 4.58 -22.08
N SER A 68 11.88 3.66 -22.79
CA SER A 68 13.34 3.49 -22.80
C SER A 68 13.78 2.93 -24.14
N VAL A 69 15.04 3.13 -24.49
CA VAL A 69 15.64 2.57 -25.72
C VAL A 69 15.61 1.05 -25.78
N GLU A 70 15.49 0.37 -24.64
CA GLU A 70 15.39 -1.09 -24.59
C GLU A 70 13.98 -1.62 -24.88
N THR A 71 13.00 -0.71 -24.97
CA THR A 71 11.58 -1.06 -25.12
C THR A 71 10.98 -0.71 -26.46
N ASP A 72 11.80 -0.45 -27.49
CA ASP A 72 11.33 -0.16 -28.84
C ASP A 72 10.46 -1.26 -29.48
N LYS A 73 10.46 -2.46 -28.88
CA LYS A 73 9.64 -3.59 -29.29
C LYS A 73 8.44 -3.84 -28.37
N LEU A 74 8.26 -3.05 -27.32
CA LEU A 74 7.19 -3.24 -26.35
C LEU A 74 5.85 -2.81 -26.97
N VAL A 75 4.94 -3.73 -27.14
CA VAL A 75 3.63 -3.50 -27.81
C VAL A 75 2.47 -3.47 -26.83
N GLU A 76 2.60 -4.12 -25.65
CA GLU A 76 1.57 -4.11 -24.61
C GLU A 76 2.20 -4.17 -23.22
N LEU A 77 1.64 -3.41 -22.29
CA LEU A 77 1.81 -3.60 -20.86
C LEU A 77 0.48 -4.08 -20.28
N GLU A 78 0.47 -5.29 -19.76
CA GLU A 78 -0.65 -5.83 -18.97
C GLU A 78 -0.41 -5.53 -17.49
N ILE A 79 -1.34 -4.80 -16.90
CA ILE A 79 -1.22 -4.31 -15.51
C ILE A 79 -2.30 -5.01 -14.69
N THR A 80 -1.88 -5.70 -13.64
CA THR A 80 -2.77 -6.33 -12.65
C THR A 80 -2.58 -5.65 -11.31
N VAL A 81 -3.66 -5.09 -10.80
CA VAL A 81 -3.74 -4.50 -9.45
C VAL A 81 -4.56 -5.44 -8.57
N THR A 82 -3.99 -5.84 -7.44
CA THR A 82 -4.68 -6.61 -6.40
C THR A 82 -4.79 -5.73 -5.17
N ASP A 83 -6.02 -5.36 -4.80
CA ASP A 83 -6.26 -4.55 -3.61
C ASP A 83 -6.07 -5.37 -2.31
N SER A 84 -6.01 -4.69 -1.17
CA SER A 84 -5.84 -5.30 0.16
C SER A 84 -6.94 -6.30 0.54
N ASN A 85 -8.10 -6.25 -0.14
CA ASN A 85 -9.19 -7.20 0.02
C ASN A 85 -9.08 -8.42 -0.91
N GLY A 86 -8.02 -8.47 -1.74
CA GLY A 86 -7.79 -9.53 -2.71
C GLY A 86 -8.58 -9.38 -4.00
N ARG A 87 -9.23 -8.24 -4.25
CA ARG A 87 -9.90 -7.98 -5.53
C ARG A 87 -8.87 -7.67 -6.59
N VAL A 88 -8.96 -8.37 -7.72
CA VAL A 88 -8.04 -8.26 -8.85
C VAL A 88 -8.69 -7.45 -9.97
N THR A 89 -7.97 -6.47 -10.49
CA THR A 89 -8.34 -5.70 -11.68
C THR A 89 -7.19 -5.72 -12.66
N THR A 90 -7.43 -6.12 -13.91
CA THR A 90 -6.42 -6.14 -14.97
C THR A 90 -6.81 -5.20 -16.10
N GLN A 91 -5.86 -4.40 -16.56
CA GLN A 91 -5.99 -3.48 -17.70
C GLN A 91 -4.72 -3.54 -18.53
N SER A 92 -4.85 -3.15 -19.82
CA SER A 92 -3.71 -3.12 -20.73
C SER A 92 -3.49 -1.73 -21.31
N MET A 93 -2.23 -1.36 -21.48
CA MET A 93 -1.80 -0.25 -22.32
C MET A 93 -1.16 -0.83 -23.59
N GLY A 94 -1.66 -0.45 -24.77
CA GLY A 94 -1.26 -1.04 -26.04
C GLY A 94 -2.03 -2.33 -26.36
N SER A 95 -1.49 -3.14 -27.24
CA SER A 95 -2.07 -4.42 -27.64
C SER A 95 -1.00 -5.36 -28.20
N ARG A 96 -0.99 -6.61 -27.74
CA ARG A 96 -0.11 -7.67 -28.27
C ARG A 96 -0.36 -8.03 -29.73
N LEU A 97 -1.48 -7.57 -30.29
CA LEU A 97 -1.78 -7.68 -31.71
C LEU A 97 -1.30 -6.46 -32.52
N ALA A 98 -0.79 -5.43 -31.86
CA ALA A 98 -0.29 -4.25 -32.54
C ALA A 98 1.07 -4.53 -33.16
N THR A 99 1.30 -3.93 -34.32
CA THR A 99 2.60 -3.93 -35.02
C THR A 99 3.49 -2.75 -34.63
N THR A 100 2.92 -1.80 -33.87
CA THR A 100 3.62 -0.57 -33.43
C THR A 100 3.84 -0.62 -31.92
N PRO A 101 5.00 -0.18 -31.42
CA PRO A 101 5.26 -0.08 -29.99
C PRO A 101 4.29 0.86 -29.27
N ILE A 102 4.18 0.67 -27.95
CA ILE A 102 3.43 1.60 -27.08
C ILE A 102 4.08 2.98 -27.18
N ARG A 103 3.21 4.01 -27.25
CA ARG A 103 3.68 5.39 -27.30
C ARG A 103 4.32 5.80 -25.98
N TYR A 104 5.50 6.41 -26.05
CA TYR A 104 6.15 7.02 -24.89
C TYR A 104 5.27 8.09 -24.24
N GLY A 105 5.29 8.16 -22.92
CA GLY A 105 4.43 9.04 -22.14
C GLY A 105 3.00 8.55 -21.96
N SER A 106 2.65 7.33 -22.43
CA SER A 106 1.35 6.74 -22.14
C SER A 106 1.21 6.48 -20.64
N SER A 107 -0.02 6.65 -20.15
CA SER A 107 -0.35 6.37 -18.76
C SER A 107 -1.74 5.77 -18.63
N HIS A 108 -1.96 5.02 -17.56
CA HIS A 108 -3.25 4.48 -17.16
C HIS A 108 -3.48 4.73 -15.68
N THR A 109 -4.71 5.06 -15.31
CA THR A 109 -5.11 5.27 -13.92
C THR A 109 -6.18 4.27 -13.53
N PHE A 110 -5.91 3.51 -12.47
CA PHE A 110 -6.89 2.69 -11.78
C PHE A 110 -7.61 3.54 -10.75
N THR A 111 -8.92 3.39 -10.68
CA THR A 111 -9.76 4.01 -9.65
C THR A 111 -10.32 2.92 -8.75
N GLY A 112 -10.22 3.12 -7.45
CA GLY A 112 -10.64 2.12 -6.48
C GLY A 112 -10.56 2.62 -5.05
N SER A 113 -10.39 1.71 -4.13
CA SER A 113 -10.08 2.00 -2.73
C SER A 113 -8.75 1.29 -2.42
N PHE A 114 -7.72 2.09 -2.27
CA PHE A 114 -6.34 1.65 -2.10
C PHE A 114 -5.81 2.14 -0.75
N ASP A 115 -5.25 1.24 0.04
CA ASP A 115 -4.85 1.53 1.43
C ASP A 115 -3.33 1.42 1.66
N GLY A 116 -2.54 1.30 0.58
CA GLY A 116 -1.09 1.18 0.65
C GLY A 116 -0.60 -0.24 0.93
N LYS A 117 -1.44 -1.25 0.68
CA LYS A 117 -1.08 -2.68 0.67
C LYS A 117 -1.48 -3.34 -0.63
N ASP A 118 -1.59 -2.52 -1.66
CA ASP A 118 -2.07 -2.90 -2.96
C ASP A 118 -0.89 -3.41 -3.80
N ARG A 119 -0.99 -4.63 -4.32
CA ARG A 119 0.05 -5.20 -5.17
C ARG A 119 -0.20 -4.80 -6.61
N VAL A 120 0.85 -4.29 -7.25
CA VAL A 120 0.85 -4.00 -8.68
C VAL A 120 1.86 -4.90 -9.39
N PHE A 121 1.36 -5.68 -10.34
CA PHE A 121 2.16 -6.55 -11.18
C PHE A 121 2.00 -6.13 -12.65
N VAL A 122 3.10 -5.91 -13.34
CA VAL A 122 3.10 -5.47 -14.74
C VAL A 122 3.92 -6.43 -15.57
N THR A 123 3.30 -6.94 -16.66
CA THR A 123 3.96 -7.78 -17.67
C THR A 123 4.06 -7.01 -18.97
N GLY A 124 5.25 -6.99 -19.56
CA GLY A 124 5.48 -6.46 -20.89
C GLY A 124 5.41 -7.55 -21.95
N TYR A 125 4.71 -7.25 -23.05
CA TYR A 125 4.66 -8.08 -24.26
C TYR A 125 5.37 -7.36 -25.40
N PHE A 126 6.21 -8.08 -26.12
CA PHE A 126 7.07 -7.52 -27.14
C PHE A 126 6.68 -8.04 -28.54
N SER A 127 7.00 -7.28 -29.58
CA SER A 127 6.66 -7.60 -30.97
C SER A 127 7.32 -8.87 -31.50
N ASP A 128 8.34 -9.39 -30.82
CA ASP A 128 8.98 -10.67 -31.13
C ASP A 128 8.27 -11.88 -30.47
N GLY A 129 7.13 -11.64 -29.80
CA GLY A 129 6.36 -12.65 -29.08
C GLY A 129 6.88 -12.95 -27.67
N SER A 130 7.96 -12.33 -27.23
CA SER A 130 8.47 -12.51 -25.87
C SER A 130 7.59 -11.77 -24.86
N GLN A 131 7.58 -12.27 -23.61
CA GLN A 131 6.94 -11.60 -22.47
C GLN A 131 7.89 -11.59 -21.29
N LYS A 132 7.85 -10.51 -20.51
CA LYS A 132 8.72 -10.34 -19.34
C LYS A 132 7.97 -9.63 -18.22
N PRO A 133 8.15 -10.05 -16.94
CA PRO A 133 7.74 -9.25 -15.81
C PRO A 133 8.56 -7.94 -15.82
N ILE A 134 7.88 -6.82 -15.69
CA ILE A 134 8.50 -5.49 -15.69
C ILE A 134 8.63 -4.97 -14.26
N ILE A 135 7.56 -5.10 -13.47
CA ILE A 135 7.53 -4.68 -12.07
C ILE A 135 6.57 -5.58 -11.28
N ASP A 136 6.94 -5.88 -10.04
CA ASP A 136 6.10 -6.52 -9.04
C ASP A 136 6.38 -5.79 -7.73
N THR A 137 5.40 -5.03 -7.26
CA THR A 137 5.55 -4.16 -6.09
C THR A 137 4.28 -4.10 -5.27
N THR A 138 4.45 -3.78 -3.98
CA THR A 138 3.35 -3.40 -3.09
C THR A 138 3.53 -1.93 -2.72
N LEU A 139 2.44 -1.19 -2.80
CA LEU A 139 2.39 0.24 -2.50
C LEU A 139 1.93 0.46 -1.07
#